data_f61ea9d61d43fe55a5fecb7b08e0bf4a
#
_entry.id   f61ea9d61d43fe55a5fecb7b08e0bf4a
#
_cell.length_a   1.000
_cell.length_b   1.000
_cell.length_c   1.000
_cell.angle_alpha   90.00
_cell.angle_beta   90.00
_cell.angle_gamma   90.00
#
_symmetry.space_group_name_H-M   'P 1'
#
loop_
_entity.id
_entity.type
_entity.pdbx_description
1 polymer ?
#
loop_
_entity_poly.entity_id
_entity_poly.type
_entity_poly.pdbx_seq_one_letter_code
_entity_poly.pdbx_strand_id
1 'polypeptide(L)'
;PDRVISTGRYASAAAGAYQFMPFTWAMASRSLSLQGFGPEVQDQAALFLIQRRGALHLADRGEFTPHLAAKLAPEWASFPTMAGHSYYGQPVKRYVTLKAFYEANLAELRALAGSATPVAVEPACEPVDSLRCRLEKLDRVGPRSVAQGG
;
A
#
# COMPACT_ATOMS: atom_id res chain seq x y z
N PRO A 1 -9.22 -3.06 14.05
CA PRO A 1 -7.87 -3.08 14.70
C PRO A 1 -7.92 -2.71 16.18
N ASP A 2 -8.82 -3.38 16.96
CA ASP A 2 -9.02 -3.02 18.38
C ASP A 2 -8.36 -4.03 19.33
N ARG A 3 -7.70 -5.06 18.76
CA ARG A 3 -7.07 -6.10 19.58
C ARG A 3 -5.61 -5.72 19.89
N VAL A 4 -5.32 -5.50 21.15
CA VAL A 4 -3.95 -5.31 21.64
C VAL A 4 -3.27 -6.67 21.81
N ILE A 5 -2.11 -6.84 21.19
CA ILE A 5 -1.24 -8.00 21.39
C ILE A 5 -0.06 -7.55 22.24
N SER A 6 0.08 -8.15 23.42
CA SER A 6 1.20 -7.87 24.31
C SER A 6 2.18 -9.05 24.29
N THR A 7 3.41 -8.79 23.88
CA THR A 7 4.51 -9.75 23.92
C THR A 7 5.64 -9.20 24.79
N GLY A 8 5.65 -9.55 26.06
CA GLY A 8 6.70 -9.14 26.99
C GLY A 8 6.81 -7.62 27.16
N ARG A 9 7.80 -6.98 26.54
CA ARG A 9 8.08 -5.53 26.71
C ARG A 9 7.23 -4.61 25.84
N TYR A 10 6.50 -5.16 24.88
CA TYR A 10 5.77 -4.34 23.88
C TYR A 10 4.33 -4.77 23.81
N ALA A 11 3.43 -3.79 23.89
CA ALA A 11 2.01 -3.95 23.57
C ALA A 11 1.73 -3.23 22.26
N SER A 12 1.07 -3.88 21.30
CA SER A 12 0.72 -3.28 20.01
C SER A 12 -0.70 -3.67 19.61
N ALA A 13 -1.44 -2.69 19.09
CA ALA A 13 -2.72 -2.87 18.43
C ALA A 13 -2.60 -2.81 16.89
N ALA A 14 -1.38 -2.94 16.37
CA ALA A 14 -1.11 -2.94 14.93
C ALA A 14 -1.81 -4.13 14.26
N ALA A 15 -2.44 -3.90 13.11
CA ALA A 15 -3.26 -4.88 12.42
C ALA A 15 -3.03 -4.86 10.90
N GLY A 16 -3.34 -6.00 10.27
CA GLY A 16 -3.27 -6.20 8.83
C GLY A 16 -1.85 -6.42 8.29
N ALA A 17 -1.75 -6.56 6.96
CA ALA A 17 -0.48 -6.81 6.28
C ALA A 17 0.54 -5.69 6.49
N TYR A 18 0.06 -4.46 6.61
CA TYR A 18 0.90 -3.26 6.80
C TYR A 18 1.05 -2.84 8.26
N GLN A 19 0.51 -3.60 9.20
CA GLN A 19 0.60 -3.33 10.64
C GLN A 19 0.11 -1.92 11.01
N PHE A 20 -1.05 -1.53 10.52
CA PHE A 20 -1.65 -0.23 10.85
C PHE A 20 -2.00 -0.13 12.33
N MET A 21 -1.55 0.95 12.95
CA MET A 21 -2.05 1.34 14.25
C MET A 21 -3.49 1.88 14.14
N PRO A 22 -4.36 1.69 15.15
CA PRO A 22 -5.77 2.12 15.08
C PRO A 22 -5.94 3.59 14.69
N PHE A 23 -5.13 4.48 15.25
CA PHE A 23 -5.16 5.90 14.92
C PHE A 23 -4.76 6.17 13.46
N THR A 24 -3.69 5.52 12.98
CA THR A 24 -3.22 5.64 11.59
C THR A 24 -4.26 5.13 10.61
N TRP A 25 -4.87 4.00 10.91
CA TRP A 25 -5.99 3.45 10.13
C TRP A 25 -7.16 4.41 10.07
N ALA A 26 -7.62 4.92 11.22
CA ALA A 26 -8.75 5.85 11.29
C ALA A 26 -8.48 7.14 10.50
N MET A 27 -7.25 7.63 10.49
CA MET A 27 -6.84 8.79 9.70
C MET A 27 -6.90 8.49 8.20
N ALA A 28 -6.26 7.42 7.72
CA ALA A 28 -6.24 7.03 6.32
C ALA A 28 -7.65 6.73 5.81
N SER A 29 -8.42 5.95 6.57
CA SER A 29 -9.78 5.57 6.25
C SER A 29 -10.70 6.78 6.07
N ARG A 30 -10.62 7.76 6.98
CA ARG A 30 -11.39 9.00 6.86
C ARG A 30 -10.94 9.84 5.66
N SER A 31 -9.63 9.98 5.43
CA SER A 31 -9.09 10.80 4.35
C SER A 31 -9.47 10.28 2.97
N LEU A 32 -9.60 8.97 2.82
CA LEU A 32 -9.89 8.29 1.55
C LEU A 32 -11.32 7.73 1.48
N SER A 33 -12.13 7.91 2.53
CA SER A 33 -13.49 7.34 2.64
C SER A 33 -13.50 5.81 2.44
N LEU A 34 -12.49 5.12 3.01
CA LEU A 34 -12.34 3.68 2.86
C LEU A 34 -13.44 2.91 3.59
N GLN A 35 -13.90 1.82 2.98
CA GLN A 35 -14.89 0.92 3.56
C GLN A 35 -14.29 -0.48 3.80
N GLY A 36 -14.43 -0.99 5.00
CA GLY A 36 -13.90 -2.30 5.38
C GLY A 36 -12.39 -2.30 5.68
N PHE A 37 -11.79 -3.50 5.74
CA PHE A 37 -10.38 -3.72 6.08
C PHE A 37 -9.76 -4.83 5.20
N GLY A 38 -10.29 -5.01 3.98
CA GLY A 38 -9.79 -6.00 3.03
C GLY A 38 -8.40 -5.63 2.45
N PRO A 39 -7.73 -6.57 1.76
CA PRO A 39 -6.39 -6.36 1.21
C PRO A 39 -6.28 -5.10 0.34
N GLU A 40 -7.15 -4.93 -0.63
CA GLU A 40 -7.14 -3.77 -1.55
C GLU A 40 -7.34 -2.44 -0.82
N VAL A 41 -8.17 -2.45 0.23
CA VAL A 41 -8.40 -1.25 1.06
C VAL A 41 -7.16 -0.93 1.89
N GLN A 42 -6.46 -1.94 2.40
CA GLN A 42 -5.19 -1.78 3.10
C GLN A 42 -4.10 -1.25 2.16
N ASP A 43 -4.05 -1.72 0.90
CA ASP A 43 -3.10 -1.21 -0.11
C ASP A 43 -3.31 0.28 -0.36
N GLN A 44 -4.57 0.73 -0.50
CA GLN A 44 -4.88 2.15 -0.66
C GLN A 44 -4.43 2.99 0.54
N ALA A 45 -4.66 2.49 1.75
CA ALA A 45 -4.21 3.16 2.97
C ALA A 45 -2.67 3.23 3.04
N ALA A 46 -1.96 2.17 2.65
CA ALA A 46 -0.50 2.15 2.60
C ALA A 46 0.05 3.17 1.60
N LEU A 47 -0.52 3.23 0.39
CA LEU A 47 -0.15 4.23 -0.63
C LEU A 47 -0.39 5.66 -0.13
N PHE A 48 -1.48 5.91 0.57
CA PHE A 48 -1.76 7.20 1.20
C PHE A 48 -0.67 7.59 2.21
N LEU A 49 -0.20 6.65 3.04
CA LEU A 49 0.87 6.92 3.99
C LEU A 49 2.20 7.21 3.28
N ILE A 50 2.52 6.45 2.22
CA ILE A 50 3.72 6.69 1.40
C ILE A 50 3.67 8.09 0.78
N GLN A 51 2.52 8.48 0.22
CA GLN A 51 2.32 9.82 -0.34
C GLN A 51 2.45 10.91 0.72
N ARG A 52 1.84 10.71 1.89
CA ARG A 52 1.90 11.65 3.02
C ARG A 52 3.34 11.90 3.49
N ARG A 53 4.23 10.91 3.37
CA ARG A 53 5.68 11.05 3.66
C ARG A 53 6.47 11.69 2.52
N GLY A 54 5.81 12.06 1.42
CA GLY A 54 6.49 12.58 0.23
C GLY A 54 7.43 11.56 -0.39
N ALA A 55 7.08 10.26 -0.29
CA ALA A 55 7.91 9.16 -0.71
C ALA A 55 7.38 8.42 -1.95
N LEU A 56 6.18 8.78 -2.45
CA LEU A 56 5.54 8.05 -3.55
C LEU A 56 6.42 8.04 -4.82
N HIS A 57 6.98 9.19 -5.19
CA HIS A 57 7.86 9.29 -6.35
C HIS A 57 9.16 8.47 -6.22
N LEU A 58 9.62 8.20 -4.99
CA LEU A 58 10.77 7.32 -4.74
C LEU A 58 10.35 5.86 -4.85
N ALA A 59 9.18 5.51 -4.31
CA ALA A 59 8.63 4.16 -4.40
C ALA A 59 8.34 3.76 -5.87
N ASP A 60 7.82 4.68 -6.68
CA ASP A 60 7.52 4.46 -8.10
C ASP A 60 8.74 4.11 -8.95
N ARG A 61 9.94 4.45 -8.50
CA ARG A 61 11.18 4.07 -9.20
C ARG A 61 11.45 2.57 -9.18
N GLY A 62 10.78 1.83 -8.30
CA GLY A 62 11.01 0.41 -8.13
C GLY A 62 12.37 0.07 -7.52
N GLU A 63 12.92 0.98 -6.72
CA GLU A 63 14.19 0.82 -6.02
C GLU A 63 13.99 1.07 -4.52
N PHE A 64 14.46 0.14 -3.69
CA PHE A 64 14.47 0.31 -2.26
C PHE A 64 15.78 0.94 -1.80
N THR A 65 15.79 2.27 -1.63
CA THR A 65 16.96 3.04 -1.22
C THR A 65 16.97 3.32 0.29
N PRO A 66 18.13 3.62 0.90
CA PRO A 66 18.20 4.05 2.30
C PRO A 66 17.34 5.29 2.56
N HIS A 67 17.26 6.20 1.60
CA HIS A 67 16.45 7.40 1.71
C HIS A 67 14.94 7.08 1.73
N LEU A 68 14.50 6.16 0.90
CA LEU A 68 13.09 5.67 0.93
C LEU A 68 12.78 5.02 2.28
N ALA A 69 13.63 4.10 2.75
CA ALA A 69 13.45 3.44 4.03
C ALA A 69 13.34 4.46 5.18
N ALA A 70 14.24 5.44 5.22
CA ALA A 70 14.24 6.48 6.24
C ALA A 70 12.99 7.37 6.21
N LYS A 71 12.50 7.72 5.03
CA LYS A 71 11.24 8.49 4.88
C LYS A 71 10.03 7.71 5.41
N LEU A 72 10.02 6.40 5.27
CA LEU A 72 8.92 5.52 5.67
C LEU A 72 9.04 5.03 7.14
N ALA A 73 10.21 5.16 7.78
CA ALA A 73 10.44 4.74 9.16
C ALA A 73 9.45 5.31 10.20
N PRO A 74 8.91 6.54 10.06
CA PRO A 74 7.87 7.04 10.96
C PRO A 74 6.52 6.33 10.84
N GLU A 75 6.25 5.66 9.72
CA GLU A 75 5.02 4.86 9.53
C GLU A 75 5.26 3.38 9.87
N TRP A 76 6.41 2.86 9.47
CA TRP A 76 6.77 1.46 9.69
C TRP A 76 8.05 1.34 10.52
N ALA A 77 7.86 1.10 11.81
CA ALA A 77 8.95 1.08 12.82
C ALA A 77 10.06 0.04 12.55
N SER A 78 9.79 -0.95 11.69
CA SER A 78 10.79 -1.93 11.23
C SER A 78 11.79 -1.34 10.23
N PHE A 79 11.52 -0.19 9.65
CA PHE A 79 12.41 0.47 8.70
C PHE A 79 13.47 1.31 9.44
N PRO A 80 14.74 1.26 8.99
CA PRO A 80 15.80 2.06 9.59
C PRO A 80 15.75 3.52 9.13
N THR A 81 16.16 4.41 10.01
CA THR A 81 16.54 5.78 9.67
C THR A 81 17.83 5.79 8.85
N MET A 82 18.26 6.96 8.35
CA MET A 82 19.55 7.09 7.65
C MET A 82 20.75 6.68 8.51
N ALA A 83 20.65 6.80 9.84
CA ALA A 83 21.67 6.34 10.78
C ALA A 83 21.59 4.82 11.08
N GLY A 84 20.67 4.09 10.46
CA GLY A 84 20.50 2.66 10.67
C GLY A 84 19.78 2.27 11.96
N HIS A 85 19.22 3.23 12.68
CA HIS A 85 18.51 3.03 13.94
C HIS A 85 17.00 3.09 13.72
N SER A 86 16.22 2.55 14.70
CA SER A 86 14.79 2.71 14.75
C SER A 86 14.38 4.18 14.96
N TYR A 87 13.32 4.60 14.31
CA TYR A 87 12.70 5.90 14.56
C TYR A 87 12.10 6.00 15.98
N TYR A 88 11.59 4.89 16.51
CA TYR A 88 10.91 4.84 17.82
C TYR A 88 11.70 4.10 18.91
N GLY A 89 12.97 3.78 18.68
CA GLY A 89 13.79 3.02 19.63
C GLY A 89 13.44 1.53 19.75
N GLN A 90 12.62 1.01 18.85
CA GLN A 90 12.26 -0.42 18.75
C GLN A 90 13.33 -1.21 18.00
N PRO A 91 13.31 -2.55 18.04
CA PRO A 91 14.12 -3.35 17.13
C PRO A 91 13.81 -3.02 15.68
N VAL A 92 14.83 -2.82 14.86
CA VAL A 92 14.73 -2.45 13.45
C VAL A 92 15.40 -3.50 12.58
N LYS A 93 14.89 -3.72 11.38
CA LYS A 93 15.52 -4.60 10.40
C LYS A 93 16.69 -3.89 9.72
N ARG A 94 17.73 -4.66 9.42
CA ARG A 94 18.89 -4.12 8.68
C ARG A 94 18.46 -3.76 7.26
N TYR A 95 18.93 -2.61 6.77
CA TYR A 95 18.62 -2.14 5.42
C TYR A 95 18.91 -3.20 4.34
N VAL A 96 20.08 -3.87 4.41
CA VAL A 96 20.45 -4.90 3.42
C VAL A 96 19.46 -6.07 3.37
N THR A 97 18.90 -6.46 4.52
CA THR A 97 17.89 -7.52 4.62
C THR A 97 16.57 -7.08 3.99
N LEU A 98 16.14 -5.84 4.26
CA LEU A 98 14.93 -5.27 3.67
C LEU A 98 15.06 -5.10 2.17
N LYS A 99 16.23 -4.64 1.70
CA LYS A 99 16.52 -4.48 0.28
C LYS A 99 16.45 -5.81 -0.46
N ALA A 100 17.12 -6.84 0.05
CA ALA A 100 17.08 -8.17 -0.55
C ALA A 100 15.65 -8.73 -0.63
N PHE A 101 14.86 -8.57 0.43
CA PHE A 101 13.45 -8.96 0.46
C PHE A 101 12.63 -8.20 -0.58
N TYR A 102 12.81 -6.89 -0.66
CA TYR A 102 12.12 -6.05 -1.63
C TYR A 102 12.44 -6.46 -3.07
N GLU A 103 13.73 -6.64 -3.40
CA GLU A 103 14.17 -7.01 -4.74
C GLU A 103 13.64 -8.38 -5.17
N ALA A 104 13.63 -9.36 -4.26
CA ALA A 104 13.08 -10.69 -4.53
C ALA A 104 11.58 -10.63 -4.84
N ASN A 105 10.80 -9.93 -4.01
CA ASN A 105 9.36 -9.78 -4.22
C ASN A 105 9.04 -8.98 -5.50
N LEU A 106 9.79 -7.92 -5.78
CA LEU A 106 9.60 -7.13 -7.00
C LEU A 106 9.88 -7.95 -8.26
N ALA A 107 10.91 -8.79 -8.24
CA ALA A 107 11.24 -9.70 -9.35
C ALA A 107 10.10 -10.71 -9.58
N GLU A 108 9.56 -11.29 -8.53
CA GLU A 108 8.42 -12.20 -8.60
C GLU A 108 7.17 -11.51 -9.17
N LEU A 109 6.81 -10.35 -8.66
CA LEU A 109 5.66 -9.57 -9.15
C LEU A 109 5.81 -9.19 -10.63
N ARG A 110 7.00 -8.80 -11.06
CA ARG A 110 7.30 -8.49 -12.46
C ARG A 110 7.19 -9.73 -13.35
N ALA A 111 7.63 -10.90 -12.90
CA ALA A 111 7.50 -12.14 -13.63
C ALA A 111 6.02 -12.53 -13.80
N LEU A 112 5.21 -12.40 -12.74
CA LEU A 112 3.76 -12.63 -12.79
C LEU A 112 3.05 -11.65 -13.72
N ALA A 113 3.39 -10.37 -13.68
CA ALA A 113 2.85 -9.36 -14.57
C ALA A 113 3.23 -9.59 -16.05
N GLY A 114 4.46 -10.06 -16.32
CA GLY A 114 4.93 -10.39 -17.66
C GLY A 114 4.30 -11.66 -18.25
N SER A 115 3.80 -12.57 -17.41
CA SER A 115 3.10 -13.80 -17.81
C SER A 115 1.58 -13.59 -17.93
N ALA A 116 1.04 -12.51 -17.38
CA ALA A 116 -0.35 -12.15 -17.58
C ALA A 116 -0.56 -11.74 -19.05
N THR A 117 -1.49 -12.40 -19.74
CA THR A 117 -1.97 -11.93 -21.04
C THR A 117 -2.38 -10.46 -20.89
N PRO A 118 -1.95 -9.58 -21.81
CA PRO A 118 -2.36 -8.18 -21.71
C PRO A 118 -3.89 -8.12 -21.77
N VAL A 119 -4.50 -7.90 -20.62
CA VAL A 119 -5.86 -7.37 -20.60
C VAL A 119 -5.76 -6.05 -21.34
N ALA A 120 -6.52 -5.90 -22.42
CA ALA A 120 -6.57 -4.66 -23.17
C ALA A 120 -6.78 -3.53 -22.17
N VAL A 121 -5.71 -2.80 -21.88
CA VAL A 121 -5.78 -1.61 -21.01
C VAL A 121 -6.57 -0.62 -21.85
N GLU A 122 -7.82 -0.40 -21.49
CA GLU A 122 -8.56 0.71 -22.05
C GLU A 122 -7.75 1.99 -21.83
N PRO A 123 -7.63 2.84 -22.86
CA PRO A 123 -6.79 4.02 -22.77
C PRO A 123 -7.16 4.82 -21.52
N ALA A 124 -6.15 5.16 -20.74
CA ALA A 124 -6.31 6.01 -19.58
C ALA A 124 -6.93 7.33 -20.03
N CYS A 125 -7.94 7.81 -19.28
CA CYS A 125 -8.55 9.10 -19.59
C CYS A 125 -7.51 10.20 -19.45
N GLU A 126 -7.35 11.05 -20.46
CA GLU A 126 -6.52 12.24 -20.40
C GLU A 126 -6.99 13.15 -19.25
N PRO A 127 -6.08 13.90 -18.59
CA PRO A 127 -6.42 14.72 -17.44
C PRO A 127 -7.54 15.74 -17.69
N VAL A 128 -7.68 16.19 -18.93
CA VAL A 128 -8.67 17.20 -19.35
C VAL A 128 -10.08 16.61 -19.47
N ASP A 129 -10.20 15.31 -19.79
CA ASP A 129 -11.49 14.64 -20.01
C ASP A 129 -11.88 13.70 -18.85
N SER A 130 -11.21 13.82 -17.71
CA SER A 130 -11.21 12.79 -16.67
C SER A 130 -12.59 12.45 -16.09
N LEU A 131 -13.48 13.41 -15.90
CA LEU A 131 -14.82 13.19 -15.33
C LEU A 131 -15.77 12.55 -16.36
N ARG A 132 -15.80 13.08 -17.58
CA ARG A 132 -16.66 12.56 -18.64
C ARG A 132 -16.27 11.15 -19.03
N CYS A 133 -14.98 10.91 -19.20
CA CYS A 133 -14.44 9.60 -19.52
C CYS A 133 -14.69 8.57 -18.40
N ARG A 134 -14.65 8.97 -17.14
CA ARG A 134 -14.99 8.10 -16.00
C ARG A 134 -16.48 7.77 -15.95
N LEU A 135 -17.34 8.73 -16.24
CA LEU A 135 -18.79 8.52 -16.31
C LEU A 135 -19.17 7.57 -17.44
N GLU A 136 -18.60 7.76 -18.63
CA GLU A 136 -18.83 6.88 -19.79
C GLU A 136 -18.35 5.43 -19.55
N LYS A 137 -17.27 5.26 -18.76
CA LYS A 137 -16.81 3.93 -18.33
C LYS A 137 -17.77 3.27 -17.34
N LEU A 138 -18.36 4.03 -16.42
CA LEU A 138 -19.36 3.52 -15.49
C LEU A 138 -20.63 3.05 -16.19
N ASP A 139 -21.07 3.78 -17.23
CA ASP A 139 -22.26 3.42 -18.01
C ASP A 139 -22.04 2.15 -18.86
N ARG A 140 -20.80 1.87 -19.28
CA ARG A 140 -20.46 0.64 -20.01
C ARG A 140 -20.39 -0.60 -19.13
N VAL A 141 -20.19 -0.44 -17.82
CA VAL A 141 -20.27 -1.50 -16.81
C VAL A 141 -21.69 -1.55 -16.23
N GLY A 142 -22.69 -1.63 -17.13
CA GLY A 142 -24.08 -1.81 -16.75
C GLY A 142 -24.29 -3.10 -15.92
N PRO A 143 -25.40 -3.21 -15.15
CA PRO A 143 -25.63 -4.31 -14.23
C PRO A 143 -25.55 -5.64 -14.97
N ARG A 144 -24.67 -6.53 -14.53
CA ARG A 144 -24.61 -7.91 -15.02
C ARG A 144 -25.99 -8.50 -14.84
N SER A 145 -26.65 -8.79 -15.95
CA SER A 145 -27.89 -9.54 -15.99
C SER A 145 -27.69 -10.82 -15.20
N VAL A 146 -28.38 -10.93 -14.07
CA VAL A 146 -28.54 -12.18 -13.34
C VAL A 146 -29.42 -13.03 -14.24
N ALA A 147 -28.83 -13.97 -14.96
CA ALA A 147 -29.55 -14.98 -15.69
C ALA A 147 -30.35 -15.79 -14.67
N GLN A 148 -31.67 -15.64 -14.68
CA GLN A 148 -32.59 -16.51 -14.02
C GLN A 148 -32.50 -17.87 -14.73
N GLY A 149 -31.85 -18.82 -14.09
CA GLY A 149 -31.99 -20.22 -14.43
C GLY A 149 -33.30 -20.74 -13.83
N GLY A 150 -34.22 -21.13 -14.69
CA GLY A 150 -35.37 -21.92 -14.35
C GLY A 150 -35.04 -23.38 -14.02
#